data_696835cbb6384bbe751b2ce6a638a001
#
_entry.id   696835cbb6384bbe751b2ce6a638a001
#
_cell.length_a   1.000
_cell.length_b   1.000
_cell.length_c   1.000
_cell.angle_alpha   90.00
_cell.angle_beta   90.00
_cell.angle_gamma   90.00
#
_symmetry.space_group_name_H-M   'P 1'
#
loop_
_entity.id
_entity.type
_entity.pdbx_description
1 polymer ?
#
loop_
_entity_poly.entity_id
_entity_poly.type
_entity_poly.pdbx_seq_one_letter_code
_entity_poly.pdbx_strand_id
1 'polypeptide(L)'
;MAMRLSVGFIMKARINKIIPFSNVDGPGNRMAIFFQECPFSCLYCHNPETINECINCGKCVSYCQSEALSIVNGKVIWDEKICVNCDTCIKVCPNMSSPKTKLYSIDDIVKMLKDVKPFIRGVTVSGGECMNYASFILDLFKEAKKLNLSCLIDSNGYYDFENYPDLLAICDGVMLDVKAFDKEFHRLVTKNDNNIVLKNLRFLLESNKLYEVRTVILPGFALENQKQLKRFQEL
;
A
#
# COMPACT_ATOMS: atom_id res chain seq x y z
N MET A 1 0.55 -30.66 -35.23
CA MET A 1 1.33 -29.78 -34.32
C MET A 1 0.36 -28.76 -33.76
N ALA A 2 -0.22 -29.03 -32.60
CA ALA A 2 -1.26 -28.20 -32.00
C ALA A 2 -0.60 -27.10 -31.18
N MET A 3 -0.70 -25.88 -31.64
CA MET A 3 -0.25 -24.68 -30.94
C MET A 3 -1.20 -24.44 -29.77
N ARG A 4 -0.78 -24.82 -28.52
CA ARG A 4 -1.47 -24.43 -27.30
C ARG A 4 -1.28 -22.90 -27.15
N LEU A 5 -2.31 -22.14 -27.50
CA LEU A 5 -2.43 -20.78 -27.07
C LEU A 5 -2.68 -20.81 -25.54
N SER A 6 -1.64 -20.60 -24.75
CA SER A 6 -1.79 -20.29 -23.33
C SER A 6 -2.42 -18.90 -23.25
N VAL A 7 -3.70 -18.83 -22.95
CA VAL A 7 -4.35 -17.58 -22.52
C VAL A 7 -3.72 -17.26 -21.16
N GLY A 8 -2.64 -16.51 -21.18
CA GLY A 8 -2.01 -16.01 -19.97
C GLY A 8 -3.01 -15.11 -19.26
N PHE A 9 -3.45 -15.48 -18.06
CA PHE A 9 -4.21 -14.59 -17.20
C PHE A 9 -3.34 -13.36 -16.92
N ILE A 10 -3.74 -12.21 -17.45
CA ILE A 10 -3.06 -10.94 -17.17
C ILE A 10 -3.31 -10.63 -15.68
N MET A 11 -2.25 -10.73 -14.88
CA MET A 11 -2.30 -10.42 -13.46
C MET A 11 -2.62 -8.93 -13.28
N LYS A 12 -3.62 -8.64 -12.45
CA LYS A 12 -4.04 -7.28 -12.13
C LYS A 12 -4.06 -7.07 -10.62
N ALA A 13 -3.75 -5.86 -10.20
CA ALA A 13 -3.86 -5.45 -8.80
C ALA A 13 -4.88 -4.32 -8.64
N ARG A 14 -5.59 -4.34 -7.52
CA ARG A 14 -6.50 -3.26 -7.16
C ARG A 14 -5.72 -2.14 -6.50
N ILE A 15 -5.71 -1.00 -7.15
CA ILE A 15 -4.98 0.18 -6.72
C ILE A 15 -5.98 1.26 -6.31
N ASN A 16 -5.77 1.83 -5.13
CA ASN A 16 -6.54 2.94 -4.59
C ASN A 16 -6.12 4.25 -5.26
N LYS A 17 -4.80 4.51 -5.29
CA LYS A 17 -4.25 5.76 -5.79
C LYS A 17 -2.85 5.56 -6.36
N ILE A 18 -2.52 6.31 -7.39
CA ILE A 18 -1.15 6.48 -7.90
C ILE A 18 -0.81 7.96 -7.81
N ILE A 19 0.29 8.29 -7.15
CA ILE A 19 0.85 9.64 -7.08
C ILE A 19 2.09 9.65 -7.98
N PRO A 20 2.04 10.33 -9.14
CA PRO A 20 3.15 10.31 -10.11
C PRO A 20 4.44 10.92 -9.55
N PHE A 21 4.31 11.90 -8.63
CA PHE A 21 5.43 12.64 -8.06
C PHE A 21 5.23 12.80 -6.56
N SER A 22 6.01 12.08 -5.77
CA SER A 22 6.00 12.17 -4.30
C SER A 22 7.42 12.31 -3.76
N ASN A 23 7.59 13.23 -2.82
CA ASN A 23 8.84 13.46 -2.11
C ASN A 23 8.81 12.96 -0.66
N VAL A 24 7.70 12.32 -0.25
CA VAL A 24 7.49 11.83 1.13
C VAL A 24 7.42 10.30 1.23
N ASP A 25 7.33 9.61 0.09
CA ASP A 25 7.23 8.15 0.03
C ASP A 25 8.59 7.50 -0.24
N GLY A 26 9.64 7.98 0.41
CA GLY A 26 11.04 7.53 0.26
C GLY A 26 11.94 8.62 -0.32
N PRO A 27 13.23 8.31 -0.58
CA PRO A 27 14.23 9.29 -0.99
C PRO A 27 14.04 9.76 -2.42
N GLY A 28 14.12 11.06 -2.60
CA GLY A 28 13.99 11.72 -3.91
C GLY A 28 12.54 11.73 -4.39
N ASN A 29 12.34 12.18 -5.64
CA ASN A 29 11.01 12.19 -6.24
C ASN A 29 10.67 10.78 -6.77
N ARG A 30 9.52 10.24 -6.40
CA ARG A 30 9.11 8.85 -6.69
C ARG A 30 7.68 8.77 -7.18
N MET A 31 7.37 7.76 -7.99
CA MET A 31 5.98 7.37 -8.17
C MET A 31 5.56 6.51 -6.97
N ALA A 32 4.53 6.92 -6.25
CA ALA A 32 3.96 6.15 -5.14
C ALA A 32 2.67 5.47 -5.58
N ILE A 33 2.57 4.15 -5.32
CA ILE A 33 1.44 3.31 -5.72
C ILE A 33 0.80 2.75 -4.46
N PHE A 34 -0.45 3.13 -4.21
CA PHE A 34 -1.21 2.73 -3.03
C PHE A 34 -2.20 1.63 -3.38
N PHE A 35 -1.93 0.44 -2.86
CA PHE A 35 -2.79 -0.73 -3.06
C PHE A 35 -4.00 -0.70 -2.13
N GLN A 36 -5.06 -1.41 -2.52
CA GLN A 36 -6.25 -1.61 -1.71
C GLN A 36 -6.08 -2.84 -0.81
N GLU A 37 -6.83 -2.90 0.27
CA GLU A 37 -6.87 -3.90 1.33
C GLU A 37 -5.71 -3.85 2.32
N CYS A 38 -6.05 -3.99 3.60
CA CYS A 38 -5.10 -4.01 4.69
C CYS A 38 -5.55 -5.02 5.76
N PRO A 39 -4.68 -5.93 6.22
CA PRO A 39 -5.00 -6.84 7.31
C PRO A 39 -5.05 -6.13 8.68
N PHE A 40 -4.50 -4.91 8.78
CA PHE A 40 -4.58 -4.11 9.99
C PHE A 40 -5.80 -3.19 9.97
N SER A 41 -6.32 -2.88 11.17
CA SER A 41 -7.38 -1.91 11.39
C SER A 41 -6.91 -0.87 12.41
N CYS A 42 -5.90 -0.08 12.00
CA CYS A 42 -5.26 0.88 12.90
C CYS A 42 -6.20 2.00 13.31
N LEU A 43 -6.25 2.31 14.62
CA LEU A 43 -7.08 3.39 15.18
C LEU A 43 -6.78 4.76 14.60
N TYR A 44 -5.56 4.98 14.15
CA TYR A 44 -5.04 6.22 13.56
C TYR A 44 -4.70 6.06 12.08
N CYS A 45 -5.37 5.16 11.37
CA CYS A 45 -5.08 4.94 9.95
C CYS A 45 -5.18 6.25 9.17
N HIS A 46 -4.12 6.58 8.43
CA HIS A 46 -4.09 7.79 7.60
C HIS A 46 -4.95 7.64 6.34
N ASN A 47 -5.09 6.40 5.84
CA ASN A 47 -5.85 6.07 4.63
C ASN A 47 -6.90 4.97 4.95
N PRO A 48 -7.88 5.23 5.82
CA PRO A 48 -8.83 4.19 6.26
C PRO A 48 -9.65 3.60 5.11
N GLU A 49 -9.80 4.32 4.02
CA GLU A 49 -10.47 3.87 2.80
C GLU A 49 -9.73 2.74 2.07
N THR A 50 -8.49 2.46 2.46
CA THR A 50 -7.71 1.36 1.89
C THR A 50 -7.85 0.05 2.68
N ILE A 51 -8.56 0.05 3.82
CA ILE A 51 -8.64 -1.13 4.69
C ILE A 51 -9.44 -2.25 4.01
N ASN A 52 -10.61 -1.96 3.48
CA ASN A 52 -11.51 -2.97 2.93
C ASN A 52 -11.84 -2.72 1.45
N GLU A 53 -12.24 -3.78 0.75
CA GLU A 53 -12.83 -3.64 -0.59
C GLU A 53 -14.25 -3.04 -0.53
N CYS A 54 -14.66 -2.38 -1.62
CA CYS A 54 -16.01 -1.87 -1.75
C CYS A 54 -17.01 -3.02 -1.85
N ILE A 55 -17.97 -3.07 -0.92
CA ILE A 55 -19.04 -4.08 -0.91
C ILE A 55 -20.24 -3.70 -1.79
N ASN A 56 -20.14 -2.65 -2.56
CA ASN A 56 -21.17 -2.16 -3.48
C ASN A 56 -22.53 -1.84 -2.81
N CYS A 57 -22.55 -1.44 -1.55
CA CYS A 57 -23.79 -1.12 -0.82
C CYS A 57 -24.52 0.13 -1.36
N GLY A 58 -23.88 0.93 -2.20
CA GLY A 58 -24.45 2.09 -2.85
C GLY A 58 -24.65 3.33 -1.97
N LYS A 59 -24.38 3.25 -0.65
CA LYS A 59 -24.60 4.38 0.28
C LYS A 59 -23.93 5.68 -0.18
N CYS A 60 -22.71 5.61 -0.72
CA CYS A 60 -21.97 6.78 -1.16
C CYS A 60 -22.55 7.45 -2.42
N VAL A 61 -23.35 6.73 -3.21
CA VAL A 61 -23.92 7.25 -4.46
C VAL A 61 -24.85 8.43 -4.20
N SER A 62 -25.77 8.31 -3.22
CA SER A 62 -26.70 9.37 -2.85
C SER A 62 -26.04 10.62 -2.24
N TYR A 63 -24.77 10.51 -1.83
CA TYR A 63 -23.98 11.63 -1.27
C TYR A 63 -23.03 12.26 -2.30
N CYS A 64 -22.98 11.73 -3.52
CA CYS A 64 -22.08 12.25 -4.55
C CYS A 64 -22.67 13.45 -5.27
N GLN A 65 -22.29 14.66 -4.85
CA GLN A 65 -22.84 15.90 -5.40
C GLN A 65 -22.47 16.12 -6.88
N SER A 66 -21.34 15.57 -7.35
CA SER A 66 -20.94 15.66 -8.76
C SER A 66 -21.50 14.52 -9.62
N GLU A 67 -22.35 13.65 -9.02
CA GLU A 67 -22.93 12.47 -9.70
C GLU A 67 -21.89 11.52 -10.32
N ALA A 68 -20.64 11.58 -9.85
CA ALA A 68 -19.54 10.74 -10.31
C ALA A 68 -19.68 9.27 -9.89
N LEU A 69 -20.68 8.93 -9.07
CA LEU A 69 -20.97 7.57 -8.63
C LEU A 69 -22.35 7.15 -9.08
N SER A 70 -22.44 5.95 -9.63
CA SER A 70 -23.71 5.33 -10.04
C SER A 70 -23.75 3.85 -9.65
N ILE A 71 -24.92 3.22 -9.72
CA ILE A 71 -25.05 1.78 -9.55
C ILE A 71 -25.40 1.18 -10.90
N VAL A 72 -24.54 0.31 -11.42
CA VAL A 72 -24.76 -0.40 -12.68
C VAL A 72 -24.62 -1.90 -12.40
N ASN A 73 -25.66 -2.68 -12.69
CA ASN A 73 -25.68 -4.13 -12.45
C ASN A 73 -25.28 -4.52 -11.00
N GLY A 74 -25.78 -3.76 -10.02
CA GLY A 74 -25.50 -4.00 -8.60
C GLY A 74 -24.08 -3.63 -8.15
N LYS A 75 -23.30 -2.96 -8.99
CA LYS A 75 -21.95 -2.48 -8.67
C LYS A 75 -21.91 -0.96 -8.64
N VAL A 76 -21.18 -0.40 -7.69
CA VAL A 76 -20.87 1.03 -7.64
C VAL A 76 -19.80 1.32 -8.68
N ILE A 77 -20.13 2.17 -9.63
CA ILE A 77 -19.23 2.61 -10.70
C ILE A 77 -18.82 4.05 -10.43
N TRP A 78 -17.55 4.33 -10.63
CA TRP A 78 -16.96 5.65 -10.47
C TRP A 78 -16.50 6.20 -11.81
N ASP A 79 -16.99 7.38 -12.15
CA ASP A 79 -16.50 8.18 -13.28
C ASP A 79 -15.49 9.23 -12.79
N GLU A 80 -14.21 8.97 -13.09
CA GLU A 80 -13.12 9.85 -12.72
C GLU A 80 -13.19 11.24 -13.39
N LYS A 81 -13.81 11.31 -14.60
CA LYS A 81 -13.82 12.54 -15.40
C LYS A 81 -14.67 13.65 -14.78
N ILE A 82 -15.75 13.26 -14.10
CA ILE A 82 -16.67 14.22 -13.46
C ILE A 82 -16.47 14.27 -11.93
N CYS A 83 -15.57 13.44 -11.38
CA CYS A 83 -15.25 13.42 -9.96
C CYS A 83 -14.47 14.68 -9.53
N VAL A 84 -15.00 15.42 -8.57
CA VAL A 84 -14.36 16.63 -8.01
C VAL A 84 -13.42 16.34 -6.81
N ASN A 85 -13.17 15.07 -6.48
CA ASN A 85 -12.29 14.62 -5.40
C ASN A 85 -12.62 15.21 -4.00
N CYS A 86 -13.89 15.38 -3.69
CA CYS A 86 -14.35 15.89 -2.38
C CYS A 86 -14.28 14.88 -1.24
N ASP A 87 -14.01 13.60 -1.55
CA ASP A 87 -13.90 12.45 -0.63
C ASP A 87 -15.13 12.17 0.25
N THR A 88 -16.29 12.75 -0.08
CA THR A 88 -17.54 12.48 0.63
C THR A 88 -17.89 11.00 0.61
N CYS A 89 -17.65 10.30 -0.52
CA CYS A 89 -17.88 8.86 -0.66
C CYS A 89 -17.06 8.01 0.32
N ILE A 90 -15.84 8.45 0.66
CA ILE A 90 -14.98 7.81 1.66
C ILE A 90 -15.52 8.08 3.06
N LYS A 91 -15.84 9.34 3.37
CA LYS A 91 -16.33 9.77 4.69
C LYS A 91 -17.64 9.09 5.11
N VAL A 92 -18.54 8.83 4.16
CA VAL A 92 -19.86 8.19 4.45
C VAL A 92 -19.81 6.67 4.34
N CYS A 93 -18.68 6.09 3.96
CA CYS A 93 -18.56 4.65 3.76
C CYS A 93 -18.56 3.89 5.09
N PRO A 94 -19.53 3.01 5.37
CA PRO A 94 -19.57 2.26 6.63
C PRO A 94 -18.53 1.14 6.66
N ASN A 95 -17.94 0.81 5.50
CA ASN A 95 -17.01 -0.31 5.32
C ASN A 95 -15.55 0.13 5.20
N MET A 96 -15.22 1.38 5.52
CA MET A 96 -13.84 1.90 5.39
C MET A 96 -13.20 1.48 4.06
N SER A 97 -13.87 1.78 2.95
CA SER A 97 -13.41 1.44 1.60
C SER A 97 -13.63 2.60 0.63
N SER A 98 -12.97 2.53 -0.52
CA SER A 98 -13.11 3.51 -1.59
C SER A 98 -13.81 2.91 -2.80
N PRO A 99 -14.81 3.56 -3.38
CA PRO A 99 -15.36 3.19 -4.69
C PRO A 99 -14.43 3.61 -5.85
N LYS A 100 -13.39 4.43 -5.57
CA LYS A 100 -12.49 5.02 -6.57
C LYS A 100 -11.32 4.12 -6.96
N THR A 101 -11.33 2.84 -6.54
CA THR A 101 -10.28 1.89 -6.88
C THR A 101 -10.35 1.43 -8.33
N LYS A 102 -9.20 1.16 -8.93
CA LYS A 102 -9.07 0.62 -10.28
C LYS A 102 -8.21 -0.64 -10.31
N LEU A 103 -8.48 -1.51 -11.28
CA LEU A 103 -7.63 -2.67 -11.58
C LEU A 103 -6.60 -2.25 -12.64
N TYR A 104 -5.32 -2.38 -12.29
CA TYR A 104 -4.20 -2.11 -13.19
C TYR A 104 -3.44 -3.39 -13.51
N SER A 105 -3.05 -3.54 -14.76
CA SER A 105 -2.04 -4.50 -15.18
C SER A 105 -0.63 -3.93 -14.96
N ILE A 106 0.38 -4.79 -15.06
CA ILE A 106 1.79 -4.34 -15.07
C ILE A 106 2.04 -3.36 -16.21
N ASP A 107 1.53 -3.66 -17.41
CA ASP A 107 1.73 -2.81 -18.59
C ASP A 107 1.14 -1.41 -18.41
N ASP A 108 -0.04 -1.29 -17.77
CA ASP A 108 -0.65 0.00 -17.47
C ASP A 108 0.29 0.86 -16.59
N ILE A 109 0.87 0.27 -15.54
CA ILE A 109 1.78 0.99 -14.64
C ILE A 109 3.12 1.29 -15.32
N VAL A 110 3.65 0.35 -16.08
CA VAL A 110 4.91 0.54 -16.82
C VAL A 110 4.80 1.69 -17.83
N LYS A 111 3.65 1.84 -18.49
CA LYS A 111 3.39 2.98 -19.35
C LYS A 111 3.48 4.29 -18.58
N MET A 112 2.79 4.37 -17.42
CA MET A 112 2.84 5.55 -16.54
C MET A 112 4.27 5.84 -16.05
N LEU A 113 5.03 4.79 -15.68
CA LEU A 113 6.44 4.94 -15.26
C LEU A 113 7.30 5.52 -16.39
N LYS A 114 7.11 5.07 -17.62
CA LYS A 114 7.85 5.60 -18.80
C LYS A 114 7.56 7.09 -19.02
N ASP A 115 6.30 7.51 -18.85
CA ASP A 115 5.88 8.90 -19.06
C ASP A 115 6.54 9.85 -18.03
N VAL A 116 6.71 9.40 -16.78
CA VAL A 116 7.26 10.23 -15.69
C VAL A 116 8.74 9.96 -15.39
N LYS A 117 9.35 8.95 -16.02
CA LYS A 117 10.74 8.52 -15.78
C LYS A 117 11.77 9.66 -15.70
N PRO A 118 11.74 10.70 -16.56
CA PRO A 118 12.73 11.77 -16.50
C PRO A 118 12.72 12.56 -15.19
N PHE A 119 11.64 12.51 -14.44
CA PHE A 119 11.38 13.33 -13.26
C PHE A 119 11.43 12.56 -11.95
N ILE A 120 11.54 11.21 -12.00
CA ILE A 120 11.52 10.37 -10.80
C ILE A 120 12.80 9.55 -10.67
N ARG A 121 13.16 9.23 -9.43
CA ARG A 121 14.27 8.34 -9.09
C ARG A 121 13.85 6.90 -8.85
N GLY A 122 12.59 6.66 -8.61
CA GLY A 122 12.11 5.32 -8.30
C GLY A 122 10.61 5.21 -8.15
N VAL A 123 10.20 4.02 -7.80
CA VAL A 123 8.83 3.66 -7.44
C VAL A 123 8.78 3.19 -5.98
N THR A 124 7.73 3.59 -5.27
CA THR A 124 7.40 3.06 -3.95
C THR A 124 6.03 2.42 -4.01
N VAL A 125 5.92 1.23 -3.47
CA VAL A 125 4.64 0.53 -3.28
C VAL A 125 4.23 0.63 -1.82
N SER A 126 2.98 1.01 -1.57
CA SER A 126 2.40 1.28 -0.26
C SER A 126 0.88 1.04 -0.31
N GLY A 127 0.09 1.70 0.51
CA GLY A 127 -1.38 1.70 0.44
C GLY A 127 -2.04 1.23 1.73
N GLY A 128 -2.93 0.24 1.65
CA GLY A 128 -3.38 -0.55 2.79
C GLY A 128 -2.23 -1.42 3.27
N GLU A 129 -2.04 -2.57 2.62
CA GLU A 129 -0.82 -3.37 2.74
C GLU A 129 -0.43 -3.91 1.36
N CYS A 130 0.65 -3.39 0.81
CA CYS A 130 1.09 -3.71 -0.54
C CYS A 130 1.49 -5.19 -0.71
N MET A 131 1.97 -5.84 0.36
CA MET A 131 2.38 -7.25 0.32
C MET A 131 1.22 -8.23 0.07
N ASN A 132 -0.05 -7.80 0.13
CA ASN A 132 -1.20 -8.55 -0.40
C ASN A 132 -1.00 -8.87 -1.90
N TYR A 133 -0.17 -8.10 -2.60
CA TYR A 133 0.08 -8.18 -4.03
C TYR A 133 1.55 -8.50 -4.34
N ALA A 134 2.25 -9.25 -3.48
CA ALA A 134 3.69 -9.50 -3.57
C ALA A 134 4.15 -10.01 -4.95
N SER A 135 3.40 -10.94 -5.58
CA SER A 135 3.72 -11.44 -6.93
C SER A 135 3.60 -10.37 -8.01
N PHE A 136 2.58 -9.52 -7.92
CA PHE A 136 2.41 -8.38 -8.82
C PHE A 136 3.55 -7.37 -8.65
N ILE A 137 3.94 -7.08 -7.41
CA ILE A 137 5.03 -6.16 -7.09
C ILE A 137 6.37 -6.69 -7.61
N LEU A 138 6.61 -8.00 -7.48
CA LEU A 138 7.83 -8.64 -8.02
C LEU A 138 7.95 -8.38 -9.54
N ASP A 139 6.88 -8.59 -10.29
CA ASP A 139 6.91 -8.38 -11.73
C ASP A 139 6.97 -6.89 -12.10
N LEU A 140 6.28 -6.03 -11.37
CA LEU A 140 6.39 -4.58 -11.53
C LEU A 140 7.83 -4.09 -11.28
N PHE A 141 8.50 -4.58 -10.22
CA PHE A 141 9.86 -4.19 -9.91
C PHE A 141 10.87 -4.67 -10.96
N LYS A 142 10.66 -5.86 -11.55
CA LYS A 142 11.48 -6.31 -12.70
C LYS A 142 11.41 -5.30 -13.86
N GLU A 143 10.22 -4.81 -14.16
CA GLU A 143 10.04 -3.82 -15.23
C GLU A 143 10.60 -2.44 -14.83
N ALA A 144 10.40 -2.00 -13.59
CA ALA A 144 10.95 -0.74 -13.10
C ALA A 144 12.51 -0.74 -13.13
N LYS A 145 13.14 -1.87 -12.79
CA LYS A 145 14.60 -2.05 -12.88
C LYS A 145 15.13 -1.93 -14.31
N LYS A 146 14.40 -2.40 -15.33
CA LYS A 146 14.76 -2.18 -16.74
C LYS A 146 14.77 -0.70 -17.13
N LEU A 147 14.01 0.11 -16.40
CA LEU A 147 13.98 1.57 -16.54
C LEU A 147 15.03 2.29 -15.69
N ASN A 148 15.91 1.57 -14.97
CA ASN A 148 16.88 2.09 -14.01
C ASN A 148 16.22 2.88 -12.86
N LEU A 149 15.04 2.46 -12.41
CA LEU A 149 14.36 3.04 -11.26
C LEU A 149 14.65 2.25 -10.00
N SER A 150 14.83 2.94 -8.87
CA SER A 150 14.88 2.29 -7.56
C SER A 150 13.49 1.86 -7.10
N CYS A 151 13.43 0.74 -6.35
CA CYS A 151 12.18 0.09 -5.94
C CYS A 151 12.14 -0.05 -4.43
N LEU A 152 11.18 0.59 -3.77
CA LEU A 152 10.98 0.51 -2.32
C LEU A 152 9.61 -0.07 -1.98
N ILE A 153 9.59 -0.84 -0.90
CA ILE A 153 8.38 -1.38 -0.29
C ILE A 153 8.11 -0.61 1.00
N ASP A 154 6.92 -0.07 1.16
CA ASP A 154 6.42 0.55 2.38
C ASP A 154 5.32 -0.35 2.95
N SER A 155 5.63 -1.06 4.05
CA SER A 155 4.81 -2.15 4.57
C SER A 155 4.61 -2.05 6.08
N ASN A 156 3.44 -2.49 6.54
CA ASN A 156 3.14 -2.64 7.96
C ASN A 156 3.74 -3.91 8.59
N GLY A 157 4.43 -4.74 7.80
CA GLY A 157 5.13 -5.93 8.26
C GLY A 157 4.25 -7.11 8.66
N TYR A 158 2.98 -7.13 8.25
CA TYR A 158 2.07 -8.24 8.53
C TYR A 158 2.54 -9.56 7.92
N TYR A 159 3.06 -9.52 6.70
CA TYR A 159 3.58 -10.69 5.99
C TYR A 159 5.04 -10.95 6.34
N ASP A 160 5.38 -12.23 6.51
CA ASP A 160 6.75 -12.65 6.81
C ASP A 160 7.65 -12.52 5.56
N PHE A 161 8.57 -11.55 5.59
CA PHE A 161 9.45 -11.23 4.45
C PHE A 161 10.40 -12.36 4.07
N GLU A 162 10.73 -13.29 4.96
CA GLU A 162 11.52 -14.48 4.64
C GLU A 162 10.87 -15.33 3.54
N ASN A 163 9.54 -15.27 3.40
CA ASN A 163 8.81 -16.01 2.37
C ASN A 163 8.87 -15.38 0.97
N TYR A 164 9.54 -14.22 0.82
CA TYR A 164 9.58 -13.46 -0.44
C TYR A 164 11.02 -13.14 -0.89
N PRO A 165 11.93 -14.16 -0.99
CA PRO A 165 13.35 -13.93 -1.29
C PRO A 165 13.56 -13.27 -2.66
N ASP A 166 12.78 -13.64 -3.68
CA ASP A 166 12.90 -13.06 -5.03
C ASP A 166 12.53 -11.57 -5.04
N LEU A 167 11.48 -11.19 -4.29
CA LEU A 167 11.07 -9.81 -4.17
C LEU A 167 12.12 -8.99 -3.41
N LEU A 168 12.67 -9.53 -2.33
CA LEU A 168 13.74 -8.88 -1.58
C LEU A 168 15.04 -8.76 -2.39
N ALA A 169 15.35 -9.74 -3.23
CA ALA A 169 16.52 -9.67 -4.09
C ALA A 169 16.47 -8.48 -5.04
N ILE A 170 15.29 -8.16 -5.58
CA ILE A 170 15.12 -7.10 -6.58
C ILE A 170 14.81 -5.73 -5.97
N CYS A 171 14.20 -5.64 -4.78
CA CYS A 171 13.92 -4.37 -4.11
C CYS A 171 15.20 -3.75 -3.55
N ASP A 172 15.26 -2.41 -3.52
CA ASP A 172 16.37 -1.66 -2.94
C ASP A 172 16.25 -1.50 -1.42
N GLY A 173 15.07 -1.73 -0.88
CA GLY A 173 14.84 -1.71 0.57
C GLY A 173 13.38 -1.68 0.95
N VAL A 174 13.16 -1.90 2.23
CA VAL A 174 11.84 -1.90 2.87
C VAL A 174 11.79 -0.78 3.91
N MET A 175 10.78 0.05 3.82
CA MET A 175 10.37 0.98 4.87
C MET A 175 9.32 0.24 5.72
N LEU A 176 9.70 -0.09 6.96
CA LEU A 176 8.89 -0.93 7.83
C LEU A 176 8.19 -0.12 8.90
N ASP A 177 6.87 -0.23 8.95
CA ASP A 177 6.06 0.36 10.00
C ASP A 177 6.05 -0.52 11.27
N VAL A 178 6.77 -0.11 12.32
CA VAL A 178 6.66 -0.71 13.65
C VAL A 178 5.69 0.11 14.49
N LYS A 179 4.42 -0.31 14.53
CA LYS A 179 3.35 0.46 15.19
C LYS A 179 3.48 0.46 16.72
N ALA A 180 3.98 -0.64 17.31
CA ALA A 180 4.44 -0.72 18.70
C ALA A 180 5.33 -1.95 18.93
N PHE A 181 6.32 -1.83 19.85
CA PHE A 181 7.08 -2.97 20.37
C PHE A 181 6.31 -3.74 21.44
N ASP A 182 5.54 -3.03 22.28
CA ASP A 182 4.67 -3.68 23.25
C ASP A 182 3.51 -4.37 22.55
N LYS A 183 3.32 -5.65 22.85
CA LYS A 183 2.35 -6.52 22.17
C LYS A 183 0.91 -6.09 22.41
N GLU A 184 0.58 -5.77 23.66
CA GLU A 184 -0.78 -5.40 24.03
C GLU A 184 -1.14 -4.01 23.47
N PHE A 185 -0.18 -3.09 23.49
CA PHE A 185 -0.35 -1.79 22.88
C PHE A 185 -0.48 -1.90 21.35
N HIS A 186 0.33 -2.76 20.71
CA HIS A 186 0.19 -3.03 19.28
C HIS A 186 -1.22 -3.57 18.93
N ARG A 187 -1.71 -4.53 19.70
CA ARG A 187 -3.07 -5.06 19.53
C ARG A 187 -4.15 -4.02 19.75
N LEU A 188 -3.97 -3.16 20.76
CA LEU A 188 -4.88 -2.04 21.01
C LEU A 188 -5.02 -1.15 19.77
N VAL A 189 -3.89 -0.76 19.17
CA VAL A 189 -3.86 0.25 18.10
C VAL A 189 -4.03 -0.31 16.69
N THR A 190 -3.75 -1.62 16.44
CA THR A 190 -3.81 -2.23 15.10
C THR A 190 -4.85 -3.35 14.95
N LYS A 191 -5.33 -3.90 16.07
CA LYS A 191 -6.15 -5.12 16.17
C LYS A 191 -5.43 -6.40 15.77
N ASN A 192 -4.11 -6.38 15.66
CA ASN A 192 -3.27 -7.50 15.25
C ASN A 192 -2.08 -7.71 16.19
N ASP A 193 -1.42 -8.87 16.07
CA ASP A 193 -0.20 -9.21 16.78
C ASP A 193 1.03 -8.58 16.09
N ASN A 194 2.10 -8.30 16.86
CA ASN A 194 3.34 -7.73 16.33
C ASN A 194 4.49 -8.73 16.17
N ASN A 195 4.29 -10.02 16.43
CA ASN A 195 5.37 -11.02 16.40
C ASN A 195 6.06 -11.06 15.06
N ILE A 196 5.29 -11.09 13.94
CA ILE A 196 5.83 -11.09 12.58
C ILE A 196 6.49 -9.75 12.25
N VAL A 197 5.91 -8.62 12.68
CA VAL A 197 6.50 -7.29 12.47
C VAL A 197 7.89 -7.21 13.10
N LEU A 198 8.03 -7.68 14.34
CA LEU A 198 9.31 -7.66 15.05
C LEU A 198 10.30 -8.70 14.52
N LYS A 199 9.82 -9.84 14.00
CA LYS A 199 10.63 -10.78 13.25
C LYS A 199 11.18 -10.13 11.98
N ASN A 200 10.32 -9.50 11.20
CA ASN A 200 10.70 -8.78 9.99
C ASN A 200 11.71 -7.66 10.25
N LEU A 201 11.55 -6.91 11.35
CA LEU A 201 12.51 -5.85 11.72
C LEU A 201 13.92 -6.41 11.85
N ARG A 202 14.10 -7.53 12.58
CA ARG A 202 15.41 -8.18 12.76
C ARG A 202 15.94 -8.73 11.43
N PHE A 203 15.11 -9.48 10.72
CA PHE A 203 15.48 -10.10 9.44
C PHE A 203 15.90 -9.07 8.40
N LEU A 204 15.17 -7.96 8.27
CA LEU A 204 15.49 -6.90 7.31
C LEU A 204 16.75 -6.14 7.69
N LEU A 205 17.03 -5.98 9.00
CA LEU A 205 18.30 -5.43 9.50
C LEU A 205 19.47 -6.34 9.12
N GLU A 206 19.39 -7.63 9.47
CA GLU A 206 20.45 -8.63 9.24
C GLU A 206 20.72 -8.84 7.73
N SER A 207 19.67 -8.80 6.91
CA SER A 207 19.78 -8.93 5.45
C SER A 207 20.15 -7.64 4.71
N ASN A 208 20.38 -6.53 5.43
CA ASN A 208 20.65 -5.21 4.87
C ASN A 208 19.56 -4.74 3.86
N LYS A 209 18.29 -5.09 4.17
CA LYS A 209 17.11 -4.68 3.39
C LYS A 209 16.22 -3.68 4.11
N LEU A 210 16.50 -3.38 5.38
CA LEU A 210 15.79 -2.33 6.10
C LEU A 210 16.28 -0.96 5.61
N TYR A 211 15.41 -0.23 4.92
CA TYR A 211 15.70 1.12 4.47
C TYR A 211 15.39 2.16 5.54
N GLU A 212 14.23 2.03 6.18
CA GLU A 212 13.73 2.97 7.19
C GLU A 212 12.77 2.24 8.13
N VAL A 213 12.77 2.61 9.41
CA VAL A 213 11.72 2.19 10.36
C VAL A 213 10.82 3.38 10.64
N ARG A 214 9.53 3.17 10.54
CA ARG A 214 8.51 4.18 10.80
C ARG A 214 7.67 3.82 12.03
N THR A 215 7.32 4.81 12.79
CA THR A 215 6.38 4.67 13.91
C THR A 215 5.55 5.93 14.07
N VAL A 216 4.47 5.84 14.82
CA VAL A 216 3.58 6.97 15.08
C VAL A 216 3.64 7.33 16.57
N ILE A 217 3.81 8.61 16.85
CA ILE A 217 3.69 9.16 18.20
C ILE A 217 2.22 9.53 18.43
N LEU A 218 1.58 8.81 19.35
CA LEU A 218 0.15 8.96 19.59
C LEU A 218 -0.12 9.94 20.73
N PRO A 219 -0.89 11.01 20.51
CA PRO A 219 -1.34 11.87 21.60
C PRO A 219 -2.11 11.09 22.66
N GLY A 220 -1.88 11.40 23.94
CA GLY A 220 -2.53 10.70 25.06
C GLY A 220 -1.83 9.42 25.53
N PHE A 221 -0.80 8.93 24.81
CA PHE A 221 -0.04 7.71 25.15
C PHE A 221 1.43 8.01 25.43
N ALA A 222 1.69 9.03 26.27
CA ALA A 222 3.06 9.52 26.53
C ALA A 222 4.02 8.44 27.01
N LEU A 223 3.57 7.55 27.91
CA LEU A 223 4.38 6.48 28.46
C LEU A 223 4.75 5.43 27.40
N GLU A 224 3.79 5.01 26.60
CA GLU A 224 3.97 4.05 25.50
C GLU A 224 4.89 4.63 24.42
N ASN A 225 4.71 5.91 24.06
CA ASN A 225 5.58 6.62 23.14
C ASN A 225 7.04 6.66 23.64
N GLN A 226 7.27 6.93 24.92
CA GLN A 226 8.61 6.91 25.51
C GLN A 226 9.25 5.52 25.47
N LYS A 227 8.50 4.47 25.82
CA LYS A 227 8.97 3.08 25.70
C LYS A 227 9.33 2.73 24.26
N GLN A 228 8.50 3.14 23.32
CA GLN A 228 8.71 2.93 21.88
C GLN A 228 10.02 3.58 21.42
N LEU A 229 10.21 4.86 21.71
CA LEU A 229 11.42 5.60 21.33
C LEU A 229 12.68 5.00 21.95
N LYS A 230 12.63 4.58 23.23
CA LYS A 230 13.76 3.91 23.88
C LYS A 230 14.14 2.62 23.15
N ARG A 231 13.16 1.80 22.75
CA ARG A 231 13.43 0.54 22.02
C ARG A 231 14.08 0.79 20.65
N PHE A 232 13.72 1.89 19.95
CA PHE A 232 14.41 2.26 18.72
C PHE A 232 15.87 2.69 18.92
N GLN A 233 16.22 3.25 20.08
CA GLN A 233 17.59 3.61 20.40
C GLN A 233 18.47 2.40 20.74
N GLU A 234 17.85 1.24 21.03
CA GLU A 234 18.52 -0.02 21.35
C GLU A 234 18.77 -0.91 20.11
N LEU A 235 18.27 -0.51 18.93
CA LEU A 235 18.47 -1.20 17.65
C LEU A 235 19.78 -0.76 16.98
#